data_8f868620d5aa5b6cdd74ef463436efb3
#
_entry.id   8f868620d5aa5b6cdd74ef463436efb3
#
_cell.length_a   1.000
_cell.length_b   1.000
_cell.length_c   1.000
_cell.angle_alpha   90.00
_cell.angle_beta   90.00
_cell.angle_gamma   90.00
#
_symmetry.space_group_name_H-M   'P 1'
#
loop_
_entity.id
_entity.type
_entity.pdbx_description
1 polymer ?
#
loop_
_entity_poly.entity_id
_entity_poly.type
_entity_poly.pdbx_seq_one_letter_code
_entity_poly.pdbx_strand_id
1 'polypeptide(L)'
;MNKDVKENLIDKVFFKKYRCLEYIGEGSFSQIFKVEYNNNLYAIKLENINHKQNLLSNEASMMIYLKGPNIPYIVTYGSSGGYNLIVMQLLGKNLQQIFEINGNFSIKTVCLLAIQMISILEHIHNKGVIHRDIKPENFVLGKENERNSKHLYLIDFGFSKFFDKNGLNDIVTDKKNLIGTPRYASINALRGIEQSMRDDLESVGYILVYLLKGKLPWMGIKCMDKNEKLIKICIRKIETSSSDLCVGLPKEFVVYFDYCNDLEYEQKPDYTFLKNLFFKVLRIEKEKFDYIYDWDENDKSKKKIIKNALFYSKSTEIADININYTTVEDNRPIGGKGTYNNELNEKNENEENKNESKDNNKNKVEQPTTCCIIL
;
A
#
# COMPACT_ATOMS: atom_id res chain seq x y z
N MET A 1 -23.78 -12.12 0.73
CA MET A 1 -24.36 -11.48 -0.47
C MET A 1 -24.88 -12.57 -1.38
N ASN A 2 -26.11 -12.44 -1.94
CA ASN A 2 -26.78 -13.52 -2.66
C ASN A 2 -26.02 -13.96 -3.92
N LYS A 3 -25.94 -15.28 -4.12
CA LYS A 3 -25.36 -15.95 -5.29
C LYS A 3 -26.01 -15.44 -6.59
N ASP A 4 -27.28 -15.10 -6.53
CA ASP A 4 -28.12 -14.62 -7.64
C ASP A 4 -27.66 -13.26 -8.23
N VAL A 5 -27.01 -12.39 -7.43
CA VAL A 5 -26.54 -11.08 -7.92
C VAL A 5 -25.24 -11.23 -8.72
N LYS A 6 -24.40 -12.22 -8.38
CA LYS A 6 -23.13 -12.49 -9.08
C LYS A 6 -23.38 -13.06 -10.48
N GLU A 7 -24.39 -13.94 -10.62
CA GLU A 7 -24.75 -14.57 -11.91
C GLU A 7 -25.45 -13.58 -12.86
N ASN A 8 -26.16 -12.59 -12.32
CA ASN A 8 -26.90 -11.59 -13.10
C ASN A 8 -26.02 -10.58 -13.87
N LEU A 9 -24.71 -10.53 -13.62
CA LEU A 9 -23.79 -9.59 -14.29
C LEU A 9 -22.96 -10.25 -15.40
N ILE A 10 -22.96 -11.57 -15.49
CA ILE A 10 -22.29 -12.29 -16.59
C ILE A 10 -22.99 -11.93 -17.91
N ASP A 11 -22.24 -11.79 -18.96
CA ASP A 11 -22.62 -11.34 -20.31
C ASP A 11 -23.17 -9.90 -20.41
N LYS A 12 -23.31 -9.17 -19.29
CA LYS A 12 -23.63 -7.73 -19.38
C LYS A 12 -22.48 -6.96 -20.01
N VAL A 13 -22.84 -5.92 -20.76
CA VAL A 13 -21.91 -5.03 -21.44
C VAL A 13 -21.92 -3.66 -20.78
N PHE A 14 -20.77 -3.26 -20.24
CA PHE A 14 -20.56 -1.95 -19.63
C PHE A 14 -19.91 -0.98 -20.61
N PHE A 15 -20.25 0.30 -20.55
CA PHE A 15 -19.82 1.35 -21.49
C PHE A 15 -20.03 0.96 -22.97
N LYS A 16 -20.99 0.08 -23.29
CA LYS A 16 -21.24 -0.46 -24.64
C LYS A 16 -20.02 -1.15 -25.27
N LYS A 17 -19.04 -1.59 -24.46
CA LYS A 17 -17.74 -2.11 -24.92
C LYS A 17 -17.29 -3.36 -24.16
N TYR A 18 -17.37 -3.35 -22.85
CA TYR A 18 -16.76 -4.36 -21.98
C TYR A 18 -17.77 -5.43 -21.61
N ARG A 19 -17.64 -6.62 -22.20
CA ARG A 19 -18.49 -7.78 -21.90
C ARG A 19 -17.97 -8.47 -20.65
N CYS A 20 -18.82 -8.66 -19.66
CA CYS A 20 -18.52 -9.35 -18.42
C CYS A 20 -18.46 -10.87 -18.66
N LEU A 21 -17.32 -11.49 -18.29
CA LEU A 21 -17.08 -12.91 -18.54
C LEU A 21 -17.18 -13.75 -17.27
N GLU A 22 -16.55 -13.31 -16.19
CA GLU A 22 -16.26 -14.14 -15.03
C GLU A 22 -16.16 -13.26 -13.78
N TYR A 23 -16.73 -13.73 -12.66
CA TYR A 23 -16.50 -13.13 -11.36
C TYR A 23 -15.12 -13.55 -10.84
N ILE A 24 -14.28 -12.60 -10.44
CA ILE A 24 -12.91 -12.85 -9.98
C ILE A 24 -12.65 -12.44 -8.53
N GLY A 25 -13.54 -11.66 -7.92
CA GLY A 25 -13.36 -11.27 -6.52
C GLY A 25 -14.35 -10.23 -6.02
N GLU A 26 -14.22 -9.92 -4.74
CA GLU A 26 -14.99 -8.84 -4.11
C GLU A 26 -14.10 -8.02 -3.18
N GLY A 27 -14.35 -6.70 -3.14
CA GLY A 27 -13.85 -5.81 -2.10
C GLY A 27 -14.93 -5.56 -1.06
N SER A 28 -14.65 -4.70 -0.08
CA SER A 28 -15.59 -4.39 1.01
C SER A 28 -16.96 -3.91 0.53
N PHE A 29 -17.02 -3.19 -0.59
CA PHE A 29 -18.24 -2.58 -1.15
C PHE A 29 -18.36 -2.76 -2.66
N SER A 30 -17.50 -3.55 -3.28
CA SER A 30 -17.39 -3.68 -4.72
C SER A 30 -17.27 -5.14 -5.16
N GLN A 31 -17.64 -5.40 -6.40
CA GLN A 31 -17.48 -6.68 -7.07
C GLN A 31 -16.46 -6.53 -8.19
N ILE A 32 -15.67 -7.57 -8.43
CA ILE A 32 -14.62 -7.54 -9.45
C ILE A 32 -14.91 -8.67 -10.44
N PHE A 33 -14.95 -8.31 -11.71
CA PHE A 33 -15.15 -9.25 -12.81
C PHE A 33 -14.05 -9.12 -13.85
N LYS A 34 -13.81 -10.19 -14.55
CA LYS A 34 -13.03 -10.23 -15.77
C LYS A 34 -13.91 -9.81 -16.94
N VAL A 35 -13.46 -8.90 -17.74
CA VAL A 35 -14.17 -8.39 -18.93
C VAL A 35 -13.31 -8.47 -20.16
N GLU A 36 -13.99 -8.55 -21.32
CA GLU A 36 -13.33 -8.57 -22.63
C GLU A 36 -13.75 -7.38 -23.49
N TYR A 37 -12.79 -6.81 -24.19
CA TYR A 37 -13.01 -5.83 -25.25
C TYR A 37 -11.91 -5.95 -26.32
N ASN A 38 -12.28 -6.09 -27.58
CA ASN A 38 -11.37 -6.26 -28.72
C ASN A 38 -10.32 -7.36 -28.48
N ASN A 39 -10.74 -8.54 -28.05
CA ASN A 39 -9.89 -9.70 -27.72
C ASN A 39 -8.86 -9.45 -26.60
N ASN A 40 -8.97 -8.34 -25.87
CA ASN A 40 -8.17 -8.07 -24.70
C ASN A 40 -8.98 -8.25 -23.43
N LEU A 41 -8.32 -8.74 -22.39
CA LEU A 41 -8.92 -8.99 -21.09
C LEU A 41 -8.55 -7.91 -20.10
N TYR A 42 -9.52 -7.45 -19.32
CA TYR A 42 -9.40 -6.43 -18.29
C TYR A 42 -10.09 -6.88 -17.01
N ALA A 43 -9.80 -6.22 -15.91
CA ALA A 43 -10.59 -6.28 -14.70
C ALA A 43 -11.57 -5.10 -14.66
N ILE A 44 -12.81 -5.35 -14.23
CA ILE A 44 -13.78 -4.30 -13.93
C ILE A 44 -14.16 -4.39 -12.45
N LYS A 45 -14.04 -3.30 -11.73
CA LYS A 45 -14.48 -3.15 -10.33
C LYS A 45 -15.77 -2.34 -10.33
N LEU A 46 -16.84 -2.88 -9.73
CA LEU A 46 -18.19 -2.35 -9.74
C LEU A 46 -18.64 -2.01 -8.33
N GLU A 47 -19.15 -0.82 -8.10
CA GLU A 47 -19.80 -0.37 -6.88
C GLU A 47 -21.24 0.08 -7.23
N ASN A 48 -22.23 -0.33 -6.44
CA ASN A 48 -23.59 0.13 -6.69
C ASN A 48 -23.69 1.64 -6.51
N ILE A 49 -24.29 2.35 -7.48
CA ILE A 49 -24.39 3.83 -7.51
C ILE A 49 -25.14 4.39 -6.28
N ASN A 50 -26.01 3.57 -5.65
CA ASN A 50 -26.73 3.97 -4.44
C ASN A 50 -25.90 3.80 -3.15
N HIS A 51 -24.66 3.34 -3.24
CA HIS A 51 -23.79 3.22 -2.07
C HIS A 51 -23.36 4.60 -1.59
N LYS A 52 -23.55 4.87 -0.29
CA LYS A 52 -23.32 6.22 0.30
C LYS A 52 -21.86 6.66 0.30
N GLN A 53 -20.92 5.72 0.28
CA GLN A 53 -19.48 6.02 0.30
C GLN A 53 -18.95 5.88 -1.12
N ASN A 54 -18.60 6.98 -1.75
CA ASN A 54 -18.08 7.01 -3.12
C ASN A 54 -16.58 6.61 -3.16
N LEU A 55 -16.25 5.44 -2.61
CA LEU A 55 -14.87 4.97 -2.46
C LEU A 55 -14.21 4.69 -3.81
N LEU A 56 -14.99 4.21 -4.78
CA LEU A 56 -14.49 3.87 -6.10
C LEU A 56 -13.99 5.10 -6.89
N SER A 57 -14.63 6.26 -6.71
CA SER A 57 -14.18 7.51 -7.32
C SER A 57 -12.84 7.98 -6.73
N ASN A 58 -12.69 7.87 -5.39
CA ASN A 58 -11.42 8.15 -4.72
C ASN A 58 -10.31 7.20 -5.22
N GLU A 59 -10.61 5.90 -5.30
CA GLU A 59 -9.68 4.89 -5.79
C GLU A 59 -9.20 5.21 -7.22
N ALA A 60 -10.13 5.53 -8.13
CA ALA A 60 -9.77 5.90 -9.50
C ALA A 60 -8.85 7.13 -9.54
N SER A 61 -9.18 8.17 -8.78
CA SER A 61 -8.40 9.40 -8.70
C SER A 61 -6.98 9.14 -8.16
N MET A 62 -6.87 8.34 -7.09
CA MET A 62 -5.58 7.97 -6.50
C MET A 62 -4.75 7.13 -7.47
N MET A 63 -5.33 6.14 -8.14
CA MET A 63 -4.60 5.31 -9.11
C MET A 63 -4.09 6.12 -10.31
N ILE A 64 -4.87 7.08 -10.80
CA ILE A 64 -4.46 7.98 -11.87
C ILE A 64 -3.29 8.87 -11.42
N TYR A 65 -3.39 9.44 -10.23
CA TYR A 65 -2.34 10.27 -9.65
C TYR A 65 -1.05 9.48 -9.40
N LEU A 66 -1.18 8.26 -8.88
CA LEU A 66 -0.06 7.38 -8.54
C LEU A 66 0.54 6.66 -9.75
N LYS A 67 -0.03 6.81 -10.95
CA LYS A 67 0.44 6.14 -12.17
C LYS A 67 1.96 5.95 -12.18
N GLY A 68 2.40 4.70 -12.34
CA GLY A 68 3.81 4.34 -12.28
C GLY A 68 4.03 2.84 -12.15
N PRO A 69 5.26 2.44 -11.84
CA PRO A 69 5.59 1.02 -11.64
C PRO A 69 4.73 0.39 -10.55
N ASN A 70 4.26 -0.84 -10.81
CA ASN A 70 3.57 -1.67 -9.82
C ASN A 70 2.22 -1.10 -9.32
N ILE A 71 1.66 -0.11 -10.02
CA ILE A 71 0.29 0.38 -9.87
C ILE A 71 -0.48 -0.02 -11.14
N PRO A 72 -1.63 -0.71 -11.04
CA PRO A 72 -2.39 -1.10 -12.23
C PRO A 72 -2.84 0.13 -13.01
N TYR A 73 -2.72 0.10 -14.33
CA TYR A 73 -3.22 1.21 -15.15
C TYR A 73 -4.75 1.14 -15.27
N ILE A 74 -5.38 2.31 -15.24
CA ILE A 74 -6.80 2.48 -15.51
C ILE A 74 -7.00 2.66 -17.01
N VAL A 75 -7.97 1.92 -17.57
CA VAL A 75 -8.40 2.04 -18.96
C VAL A 75 -9.50 3.09 -19.09
N THR A 76 -10.51 3.01 -18.21
CA THR A 76 -11.61 3.97 -18.12
C THR A 76 -12.30 3.84 -16.76
N TYR A 77 -13.02 4.88 -16.36
CA TYR A 77 -13.84 4.88 -15.16
C TYR A 77 -15.08 5.77 -15.35
N GLY A 78 -16.11 5.59 -14.54
CA GLY A 78 -17.34 6.36 -14.60
C GLY A 78 -18.56 5.53 -14.19
N SER A 79 -19.76 5.87 -14.67
CA SER A 79 -20.99 5.19 -14.33
C SER A 79 -21.63 4.54 -15.54
N SER A 80 -22.08 3.29 -15.39
CA SER A 80 -22.77 2.53 -16.44
C SER A 80 -23.62 1.43 -15.80
N GLY A 81 -24.85 1.23 -16.32
CA GLY A 81 -25.72 0.13 -15.90
C GLY A 81 -26.13 0.13 -14.42
N GLY A 82 -26.19 1.29 -13.76
CA GLY A 82 -26.51 1.41 -12.33
C GLY A 82 -25.35 1.21 -11.39
N TYR A 83 -24.11 1.20 -11.92
CA TYR A 83 -22.86 1.05 -11.15
C TYR A 83 -21.89 2.19 -11.44
N ASN A 84 -21.16 2.61 -10.42
CA ASN A 84 -19.86 3.25 -10.59
C ASN A 84 -18.85 2.16 -10.86
N LEU A 85 -17.92 2.40 -11.78
CA LEU A 85 -16.99 1.35 -12.20
C LEU A 85 -15.64 1.88 -12.65
N ILE A 86 -14.63 1.03 -12.47
CA ILE A 86 -13.28 1.20 -13.00
C ILE A 86 -12.95 -0.01 -13.87
N VAL A 87 -12.53 0.22 -15.11
CA VAL A 87 -11.90 -0.80 -15.96
C VAL A 87 -10.40 -0.59 -15.89
N MET A 88 -9.68 -1.64 -15.51
CA MET A 88 -8.26 -1.57 -15.24
C MET A 88 -7.51 -2.81 -15.75
N GLN A 89 -6.20 -2.77 -15.65
CA GLN A 89 -5.33 -3.90 -15.93
C GLN A 89 -5.80 -5.17 -15.21
N LEU A 90 -5.93 -6.27 -15.95
CA LEU A 90 -6.14 -7.58 -15.36
C LEU A 90 -4.82 -8.10 -14.81
N LEU A 91 -4.81 -8.44 -13.53
CA LEU A 91 -3.69 -9.02 -12.82
C LEU A 91 -3.92 -10.52 -12.54
N GLY A 92 -2.95 -11.15 -11.89
CA GLY A 92 -2.98 -12.55 -11.47
C GLY A 92 -3.59 -12.74 -10.09
N LYS A 93 -3.02 -13.69 -9.33
CA LYS A 93 -3.45 -14.00 -7.96
C LYS A 93 -2.83 -13.04 -6.96
N ASN A 94 -3.57 -12.72 -5.88
CA ASN A 94 -3.02 -11.99 -4.75
C ASN A 94 -2.24 -12.92 -3.80
N LEU A 95 -1.44 -12.33 -2.91
CA LEU A 95 -0.58 -13.09 -2.00
C LEU A 95 -1.36 -13.95 -1.02
N GLN A 96 -2.58 -13.56 -0.61
CA GLN A 96 -3.43 -14.38 0.25
C GLN A 96 -3.86 -15.66 -0.47
N GLN A 97 -4.32 -15.56 -1.72
CA GLN A 97 -4.69 -16.72 -2.54
C GLN A 97 -3.51 -17.66 -2.77
N ILE A 98 -2.32 -17.11 -3.01
CA ILE A 98 -1.10 -17.91 -3.19
C ILE A 98 -0.72 -18.61 -1.89
N PHE A 99 -0.83 -17.90 -0.75
CA PHE A 99 -0.57 -18.47 0.58
C PHE A 99 -1.54 -19.60 0.93
N GLU A 100 -2.82 -19.46 0.63
CA GLU A 100 -3.83 -20.51 0.87
C GLU A 100 -3.56 -21.79 0.08
N ILE A 101 -2.95 -21.68 -1.10
CA ILE A 101 -2.61 -22.82 -1.95
C ILE A 101 -1.29 -23.48 -1.52
N ASN A 102 -0.29 -22.69 -1.13
CA ASN A 102 1.08 -23.17 -0.94
C ASN A 102 1.50 -23.30 0.54
N GLY A 103 0.76 -22.71 1.47
CA GLY A 103 1.14 -22.60 2.88
C GLY A 103 2.22 -21.54 3.11
N ASN A 104 3.02 -21.74 4.16
CA ASN A 104 4.08 -20.82 4.56
C ASN A 104 5.15 -20.68 3.47
N PHE A 105 5.63 -19.46 3.27
CA PHE A 105 6.67 -19.17 2.30
C PHE A 105 8.07 -19.31 2.91
N SER A 106 9.07 -19.59 2.07
CA SER A 106 10.47 -19.59 2.45
C SER A 106 10.97 -18.17 2.77
N ILE A 107 12.08 -18.11 3.51
CA ILE A 107 12.77 -16.83 3.80
C ILE A 107 13.16 -16.13 2.49
N LYS A 108 13.65 -16.86 1.48
CA LYS A 108 13.97 -16.32 0.15
C LYS A 108 12.75 -15.61 -0.45
N THR A 109 11.64 -16.33 -0.60
CA THR A 109 10.41 -15.79 -1.19
C THR A 109 9.91 -14.55 -0.44
N VAL A 110 9.91 -14.58 0.89
CA VAL A 110 9.48 -13.44 1.69
C VAL A 110 10.41 -12.24 1.53
N CYS A 111 11.73 -12.43 1.45
CA CYS A 111 12.67 -11.34 1.18
C CYS A 111 12.46 -10.71 -0.22
N LEU A 112 12.21 -11.55 -1.26
CA LEU A 112 11.90 -11.05 -2.60
C LEU A 112 10.63 -10.21 -2.62
N LEU A 113 9.60 -10.62 -1.87
CA LEU A 113 8.34 -9.89 -1.73
C LEU A 113 8.52 -8.61 -0.91
N ALA A 114 9.28 -8.67 0.21
CA ALA A 114 9.54 -7.52 1.07
C ALA A 114 10.19 -6.36 0.31
N ILE A 115 11.23 -6.65 -0.48
CA ILE A 115 11.91 -5.64 -1.30
C ILE A 115 10.95 -4.98 -2.28
N GLN A 116 10.07 -5.75 -2.92
CA GLN A 116 9.07 -5.21 -3.83
C GLN A 116 8.00 -4.39 -3.11
N MET A 117 7.45 -4.88 -1.98
CA MET A 117 6.46 -4.15 -1.17
C MET A 117 7.01 -2.80 -0.72
N ILE A 118 8.24 -2.78 -0.19
CA ILE A 118 8.91 -1.55 0.25
C ILE A 118 9.12 -0.60 -0.93
N SER A 119 9.50 -1.10 -2.12
CA SER A 119 9.68 -0.27 -3.31
C SER A 119 8.36 0.34 -3.81
N ILE A 120 7.26 -0.39 -3.71
CA ILE A 120 5.91 0.11 -4.05
C ILE A 120 5.50 1.20 -3.07
N LEU A 121 5.70 0.98 -1.75
CA LEU A 121 5.39 1.99 -0.74
C LEU A 121 6.26 3.24 -0.91
N GLU A 122 7.56 3.08 -1.20
CA GLU A 122 8.43 4.21 -1.53
C GLU A 122 7.89 5.06 -2.67
N HIS A 123 7.37 4.42 -3.74
CA HIS A 123 6.79 5.12 -4.87
C HIS A 123 5.56 5.95 -4.46
N ILE A 124 4.59 5.38 -3.74
CA ILE A 124 3.37 6.09 -3.34
C ILE A 124 3.65 7.13 -2.26
N HIS A 125 4.50 6.84 -1.30
CA HIS A 125 4.89 7.75 -0.22
C HIS A 125 5.67 8.96 -0.74
N ASN A 126 6.55 8.77 -1.75
CA ASN A 126 7.24 9.88 -2.42
C ASN A 126 6.28 10.82 -3.16
N LYS A 127 5.10 10.34 -3.54
CA LYS A 127 4.01 11.15 -4.08
C LYS A 127 3.09 11.72 -3.00
N GLY A 128 3.46 11.55 -1.73
CA GLY A 128 2.70 12.08 -0.59
C GLY A 128 1.40 11.32 -0.30
N VAL A 129 1.27 10.05 -0.71
CA VAL A 129 0.07 9.24 -0.47
C VAL A 129 0.39 8.09 0.46
N ILE A 130 -0.49 7.85 1.45
CA ILE A 130 -0.49 6.66 2.31
C ILE A 130 -1.68 5.78 1.97
N HIS A 131 -1.49 4.44 2.07
CA HIS A 131 -2.47 3.46 1.61
C HIS A 131 -3.53 3.11 2.66
N ARG A 132 -3.14 2.91 3.92
CA ARG A 132 -3.97 2.63 5.12
C ARG A 132 -4.71 1.29 5.17
N ASP A 133 -4.59 0.44 4.15
CA ASP A 133 -5.11 -0.95 4.17
C ASP A 133 -4.11 -1.91 3.53
N ILE A 134 -2.89 -1.92 4.04
CA ILE A 134 -1.82 -2.82 3.60
C ILE A 134 -2.10 -4.23 4.15
N LYS A 135 -2.35 -5.18 3.22
CA LYS A 135 -2.65 -6.58 3.52
C LYS A 135 -2.29 -7.50 2.34
N PRO A 136 -2.14 -8.82 2.54
CA PRO A 136 -1.75 -9.76 1.47
C PRO A 136 -2.72 -9.77 0.28
N GLU A 137 -4.01 -9.53 0.52
CA GLU A 137 -5.06 -9.47 -0.50
C GLU A 137 -4.86 -8.31 -1.49
N ASN A 138 -4.20 -7.23 -1.04
CA ASN A 138 -3.96 -6.03 -1.84
C ASN A 138 -2.64 -6.06 -2.61
N PHE A 139 -1.79 -7.07 -2.41
CA PHE A 139 -0.61 -7.33 -3.22
C PHE A 139 -0.88 -8.45 -4.22
N VAL A 140 -0.87 -8.12 -5.50
CA VAL A 140 -1.27 -9.00 -6.60
C VAL A 140 -0.11 -9.19 -7.56
N LEU A 141 0.15 -10.41 -8.00
CA LEU A 141 1.15 -10.66 -9.06
C LEU A 141 0.63 -10.20 -10.42
N GLY A 142 1.54 -9.88 -11.32
CA GLY A 142 1.21 -9.66 -12.72
C GLY A 142 0.50 -10.87 -13.33
N LYS A 143 -0.22 -10.64 -14.45
CA LYS A 143 -0.96 -11.69 -15.13
C LYS A 143 -0.01 -12.78 -15.63
N GLU A 144 -0.41 -14.03 -15.45
CA GLU A 144 0.35 -15.19 -15.93
C GLU A 144 0.66 -15.08 -17.44
N ASN A 145 1.84 -15.55 -17.82
CA ASN A 145 2.38 -15.50 -19.18
C ASN A 145 2.69 -14.11 -19.74
N GLU A 146 2.62 -13.07 -18.92
CA GLU A 146 3.11 -11.74 -19.27
C GLU A 146 4.52 -11.51 -18.70
N ARG A 147 5.27 -10.56 -19.31
CA ARG A 147 6.65 -10.23 -18.88
C ARG A 147 6.73 -9.87 -17.39
N ASN A 148 5.70 -9.22 -16.85
CA ASN A 148 5.65 -8.75 -15.48
C ASN A 148 4.90 -9.71 -14.53
N SER A 149 4.70 -10.98 -14.92
CA SER A 149 3.95 -11.97 -14.13
C SER A 149 4.53 -12.23 -12.74
N LYS A 150 5.81 -11.94 -12.54
CA LYS A 150 6.53 -12.11 -11.28
C LYS A 150 6.61 -10.84 -10.42
N HIS A 151 6.11 -9.72 -10.91
CA HIS A 151 6.13 -8.46 -10.20
C HIS A 151 4.85 -8.29 -9.38
N LEU A 152 5.02 -7.74 -8.16
CA LEU A 152 3.89 -7.35 -7.33
C LEU A 152 3.29 -6.02 -7.82
N TYR A 153 1.98 -5.93 -7.71
CA TYR A 153 1.19 -4.72 -7.88
C TYR A 153 0.41 -4.46 -6.60
N LEU A 154 0.27 -3.21 -6.23
CA LEU A 154 -0.59 -2.77 -5.12
C LEU A 154 -1.92 -2.30 -5.68
N ILE A 155 -3.02 -2.77 -5.09
CA ILE A 155 -4.39 -2.47 -5.51
C ILE A 155 -5.21 -1.93 -4.32
N ASP A 156 -6.43 -1.47 -4.61
CA ASP A 156 -7.43 -1.04 -3.63
C ASP A 156 -7.05 0.23 -2.88
N PHE A 157 -6.97 1.33 -3.61
CA PHE A 157 -6.68 2.67 -3.07
C PHE A 157 -7.90 3.40 -2.50
N GLY A 158 -9.02 2.69 -2.25
CA GLY A 158 -10.26 3.29 -1.76
C GLY A 158 -10.11 4.02 -0.41
N PHE A 159 -9.24 3.52 0.46
CA PHE A 159 -8.92 4.12 1.75
C PHE A 159 -7.70 5.03 1.73
N SER A 160 -7.00 5.16 0.60
CA SER A 160 -5.80 5.98 0.51
C SER A 160 -6.10 7.46 0.66
N LYS A 161 -5.15 8.20 1.20
CA LYS A 161 -5.23 9.65 1.32
C LYS A 161 -3.87 10.32 1.10
N PHE A 162 -3.90 11.61 0.82
CA PHE A 162 -2.68 12.41 0.88
C PHE A 162 -2.21 12.54 2.32
N PHE A 163 -0.92 12.37 2.53
CA PHE A 163 -0.28 12.57 3.81
C PHE A 163 -0.24 14.07 4.13
N ASP A 164 -0.83 14.46 5.24
CA ASP A 164 -0.78 15.82 5.74
C ASP A 164 0.35 15.95 6.77
N LYS A 165 1.36 16.75 6.46
CA LYS A 165 2.47 17.03 7.37
C LYS A 165 2.02 17.80 8.63
N ASN A 166 0.93 18.54 8.54
CA ASN A 166 0.37 19.32 9.65
C ASN A 166 -0.69 18.57 10.45
N GLY A 167 -0.93 17.31 10.12
CA GLY A 167 -1.99 16.45 10.68
C GLY A 167 -1.92 16.17 12.17
N LEU A 168 -0.93 16.74 12.89
CA LEU A 168 -0.90 16.77 14.36
C LEU A 168 -2.10 17.52 14.98
N ASN A 169 -2.81 18.34 14.21
CA ASN A 169 -4.01 19.06 14.67
C ASN A 169 -5.28 18.23 14.60
N ASP A 170 -5.29 17.14 13.83
CA ASP A 170 -6.40 16.19 13.71
C ASP A 170 -6.20 14.92 14.57
N ILE A 171 -5.56 15.09 15.71
CA ILE A 171 -5.51 14.05 16.75
C ILE A 171 -6.96 13.74 17.14
N VAL A 172 -7.46 12.61 16.61
CA VAL A 172 -8.80 12.09 16.89
C VAL A 172 -9.92 12.67 16.02
N THR A 173 -9.82 12.55 14.73
CA THR A 173 -11.00 12.61 13.86
C THR A 173 -11.62 11.23 13.75
N ASP A 174 -12.79 11.09 14.35
CA ASP A 174 -13.63 9.87 14.37
C ASP A 174 -13.09 8.66 15.15
N LYS A 175 -13.22 8.70 16.45
CA LYS A 175 -13.10 7.56 17.39
C LYS A 175 -13.95 6.33 17.05
N LYS A 176 -14.65 6.32 15.91
CA LYS A 176 -15.72 5.34 15.69
C LYS A 176 -15.40 4.18 14.75
N ASN A 177 -14.44 4.29 13.83
CA ASN A 177 -14.20 3.18 12.90
C ASN A 177 -12.72 3.05 12.53
N LEU A 178 -12.12 1.91 12.85
CA LEU A 178 -10.83 1.51 12.31
C LEU A 178 -10.88 1.53 10.76
N ILE A 179 -9.95 2.22 10.15
CA ILE A 179 -9.67 2.10 8.72
C ILE A 179 -8.60 1.02 8.53
N GLY A 180 -8.89 0.06 7.67
CA GLY A 180 -8.00 -1.06 7.38
C GLY A 180 -8.41 -2.37 8.06
N THR A 181 -7.59 -3.39 7.89
CA THR A 181 -7.84 -4.76 8.34
C THR A 181 -7.15 -4.99 9.68
N PRO A 182 -7.87 -5.25 10.80
CA PRO A 182 -7.31 -5.30 12.16
C PRO A 182 -6.08 -6.21 12.30
N ARG A 183 -6.04 -7.30 11.54
CA ARG A 183 -4.93 -8.27 11.57
C ARG A 183 -3.61 -7.60 11.23
N TYR A 184 -3.59 -6.72 10.23
CA TYR A 184 -2.38 -6.09 9.70
C TYR A 184 -2.25 -4.60 10.04
N ALA A 185 -3.33 -3.96 10.51
CA ALA A 185 -3.32 -2.54 10.90
C ALA A 185 -2.23 -2.23 11.92
N SER A 186 -1.59 -1.08 11.82
CA SER A 186 -0.60 -0.61 12.79
C SER A 186 -1.20 -0.43 14.19
N ILE A 187 -0.35 -0.37 15.20
CA ILE A 187 -0.77 -0.05 16.58
C ILE A 187 -1.43 1.33 16.61
N ASN A 188 -0.86 2.32 15.90
CA ASN A 188 -1.43 3.66 15.82
C ASN A 188 -2.83 3.65 15.20
N ALA A 189 -3.03 2.93 14.09
CA ALA A 189 -4.34 2.79 13.45
C ALA A 189 -5.38 2.19 14.41
N LEU A 190 -5.01 1.15 15.18
CA LEU A 190 -5.90 0.52 16.17
C LEU A 190 -6.22 1.44 17.34
N ARG A 191 -5.31 2.34 17.71
CA ARG A 191 -5.50 3.36 18.74
C ARG A 191 -6.30 4.58 18.26
N GLY A 192 -6.65 4.64 16.96
CA GLY A 192 -7.31 5.80 16.36
C GLY A 192 -6.39 7.01 16.20
N ILE A 193 -5.07 6.81 16.23
CA ILE A 193 -4.07 7.83 15.96
C ILE A 193 -3.96 8.00 14.45
N GLU A 194 -3.76 9.24 14.00
CA GLU A 194 -3.60 9.55 12.59
C GLU A 194 -2.42 8.77 11.99
N GLN A 195 -2.67 8.11 10.84
CA GLN A 195 -1.71 7.26 10.19
C GLN A 195 -0.76 8.06 9.29
N SER A 196 0.48 7.58 9.19
CA SER A 196 1.50 8.12 8.31
C SER A 196 2.23 7.01 7.52
N MET A 197 3.35 7.35 6.90
CA MET A 197 4.15 6.38 6.11
C MET A 197 4.64 5.19 6.95
N ARG A 198 4.93 5.42 8.26
CA ARG A 198 5.38 4.36 9.17
C ARG A 198 4.35 3.26 9.38
N ASP A 199 3.05 3.62 9.35
CA ASP A 199 1.96 2.70 9.60
C ASP A 199 1.77 1.70 8.45
N ASP A 200 1.94 2.12 7.20
CA ASP A 200 1.96 1.23 6.05
C ASP A 200 3.17 0.27 6.11
N LEU A 201 4.35 0.74 6.56
CA LEU A 201 5.53 -0.10 6.73
C LEU A 201 5.36 -1.11 7.88
N GLU A 202 4.80 -0.71 9.02
CA GLU A 202 4.47 -1.63 10.13
C GLU A 202 3.56 -2.76 9.64
N SER A 203 2.55 -2.41 8.84
CA SER A 203 1.64 -3.39 8.23
C SER A 203 2.36 -4.36 7.29
N VAL A 204 3.34 -3.90 6.50
CA VAL A 204 4.20 -4.79 5.70
C VAL A 204 4.95 -5.77 6.62
N GLY A 205 5.54 -5.30 7.70
CA GLY A 205 6.22 -6.18 8.67
C GLY A 205 5.33 -7.33 9.15
N TYR A 206 4.08 -7.02 9.52
CA TYR A 206 3.11 -8.05 9.93
C TYR A 206 2.77 -9.04 8.80
N ILE A 207 2.68 -8.58 7.56
CA ILE A 207 2.50 -9.46 6.39
C ILE A 207 3.68 -10.42 6.26
N LEU A 208 4.92 -9.92 6.34
CA LEU A 208 6.12 -10.75 6.19
C LEU A 208 6.18 -11.85 7.25
N VAL A 209 5.90 -11.52 8.52
CA VAL A 209 5.83 -12.53 9.59
C VAL A 209 4.70 -13.52 9.37
N TYR A 210 3.52 -13.06 8.91
CA TYR A 210 2.40 -13.93 8.59
C TYR A 210 2.74 -14.92 7.47
N LEU A 211 3.36 -14.45 6.40
CA LEU A 211 3.74 -15.30 5.27
C LEU A 211 4.79 -16.36 5.65
N LEU A 212 5.69 -16.07 6.61
CA LEU A 212 6.68 -17.02 7.13
C LEU A 212 6.10 -18.01 8.12
N LYS A 213 5.26 -17.55 9.07
CA LYS A 213 4.82 -18.35 10.22
C LYS A 213 3.40 -18.91 10.07
N GLY A 214 2.60 -18.41 9.12
CA GLY A 214 1.19 -18.76 8.95
C GLY A 214 0.25 -18.16 10.00
N LYS A 215 0.80 -17.49 11.02
CA LYS A 215 0.01 -16.91 12.13
C LYS A 215 0.69 -15.70 12.73
N LEU A 216 -0.13 -14.85 13.35
CA LEU A 216 0.31 -13.73 14.18
C LEU A 216 -0.26 -13.92 15.61
N PRO A 217 0.41 -13.41 16.67
CA PRO A 217 0.02 -13.64 18.07
C PRO A 217 -1.41 -13.19 18.43
N TRP A 218 -1.98 -12.28 17.68
CA TRP A 218 -3.34 -11.74 17.88
C TRP A 218 -4.41 -12.38 16.98
N MET A 219 -4.07 -13.43 16.22
CA MET A 219 -5.06 -14.19 15.46
C MET A 219 -5.81 -15.16 16.37
N GLY A 220 -7.08 -15.41 16.03
CA GLY A 220 -7.91 -16.35 16.78
C GLY A 220 -8.51 -15.80 18.07
N ILE A 221 -8.30 -14.52 18.42
CA ILE A 221 -8.96 -13.87 19.55
C ILE A 221 -10.47 -13.91 19.36
N LYS A 222 -11.16 -14.62 20.28
CA LYS A 222 -12.62 -14.72 20.31
C LYS A 222 -13.18 -13.60 21.19
N CYS A 223 -14.15 -12.87 20.66
CA CYS A 223 -14.89 -11.84 21.38
C CYS A 223 -16.25 -11.65 20.72
N MET A 224 -17.29 -11.43 21.51
CA MET A 224 -18.66 -11.19 21.03
C MET A 224 -18.80 -9.76 20.49
N ASP A 225 -18.22 -8.80 21.18
CA ASP A 225 -18.24 -7.40 20.79
C ASP A 225 -17.08 -7.09 19.83
N LYS A 226 -17.36 -6.35 18.76
CA LYS A 226 -16.39 -5.98 17.73
C LYS A 226 -15.35 -4.99 18.25
N ASN A 227 -15.77 -4.02 19.06
CA ASN A 227 -14.86 -3.00 19.59
C ASN A 227 -13.94 -3.61 20.67
N GLU A 228 -14.49 -4.45 21.55
CA GLU A 228 -13.70 -5.19 22.53
C GLU A 228 -12.66 -6.08 21.82
N LYS A 229 -13.03 -6.71 20.70
CA LYS A 229 -12.08 -7.49 19.90
C LYS A 229 -10.94 -6.64 19.36
N LEU A 230 -11.23 -5.43 18.87
CA LEU A 230 -10.20 -4.50 18.38
C LEU A 230 -9.25 -4.08 19.52
N ILE A 231 -9.78 -3.79 20.69
CA ILE A 231 -9.01 -3.45 21.91
C ILE A 231 -8.07 -4.61 22.27
N LYS A 232 -8.58 -5.85 22.34
CA LYS A 232 -7.77 -7.03 22.65
C LYS A 232 -6.65 -7.27 21.61
N ILE A 233 -6.94 -7.05 20.34
CA ILE A 233 -5.92 -7.12 19.27
C ILE A 233 -4.84 -6.05 19.49
N CYS A 234 -5.25 -4.81 19.79
CA CYS A 234 -4.34 -3.70 20.04
C CYS A 234 -3.43 -4.00 21.25
N ILE A 235 -4.00 -4.39 22.38
CA ILE A 235 -3.25 -4.77 23.58
C ILE A 235 -2.24 -5.87 23.25
N ARG A 236 -2.67 -6.93 22.56
CA ARG A 236 -1.80 -8.04 22.21
C ARG A 236 -0.65 -7.64 21.29
N LYS A 237 -0.87 -6.67 20.38
CA LYS A 237 0.21 -6.10 19.55
C LYS A 237 1.21 -5.32 20.40
N ILE A 238 0.73 -4.47 21.32
CA ILE A 238 1.59 -3.68 22.21
C ILE A 238 2.42 -4.58 23.13
N GLU A 239 1.83 -5.65 23.67
CA GLU A 239 2.52 -6.61 24.55
C GLU A 239 3.52 -7.50 23.81
N THR A 240 3.44 -7.60 22.49
CA THR A 240 4.33 -8.45 21.70
C THR A 240 5.53 -7.65 21.23
N SER A 241 6.70 -7.86 21.83
CA SER A 241 7.94 -7.21 21.40
C SER A 241 8.34 -7.61 19.98
N SER A 242 9.15 -6.80 19.29
CA SER A 242 9.73 -7.15 17.99
C SER A 242 10.50 -8.46 18.04
N SER A 243 11.22 -8.71 19.14
CA SER A 243 11.97 -9.94 19.37
C SER A 243 11.07 -11.16 19.51
N ASP A 244 9.97 -11.06 20.28
CA ASP A 244 9.01 -12.15 20.43
C ASP A 244 8.26 -12.45 19.15
N LEU A 245 7.86 -11.41 18.43
CA LEU A 245 7.19 -11.53 17.13
C LEU A 245 8.09 -12.26 16.11
N CYS A 246 9.39 -11.97 16.13
CA CYS A 246 10.37 -12.46 15.16
C CYS A 246 11.16 -13.68 15.65
N VAL A 247 10.78 -14.35 16.77
CA VAL A 247 11.46 -15.58 17.23
C VAL A 247 11.59 -16.58 16.08
N GLY A 248 12.82 -17.06 15.86
CA GLY A 248 13.14 -18.03 14.79
C GLY A 248 13.29 -17.46 13.39
N LEU A 249 13.22 -16.13 13.24
CA LEU A 249 13.48 -15.42 11.99
C LEU A 249 14.88 -14.76 12.03
N PRO A 250 15.47 -14.40 10.87
CA PRO A 250 16.67 -13.58 10.81
C PRO A 250 16.52 -12.29 11.61
N LYS A 251 17.59 -11.87 12.30
CA LYS A 251 17.57 -10.66 13.15
C LYS A 251 17.19 -9.37 12.41
N GLU A 252 17.35 -9.35 11.11
CA GLU A 252 16.98 -8.23 10.24
C GLU A 252 15.47 -7.92 10.30
N PHE A 253 14.63 -8.91 10.62
CA PHE A 253 13.20 -8.73 10.85
C PHE A 253 12.94 -7.95 12.15
N VAL A 254 13.71 -8.21 13.21
CA VAL A 254 13.65 -7.44 14.46
C VAL A 254 14.05 -5.98 14.17
N VAL A 255 15.19 -5.78 13.50
CA VAL A 255 15.68 -4.45 13.11
C VAL A 255 14.66 -3.69 12.27
N TYR A 256 13.94 -4.38 11.39
CA TYR A 256 12.87 -3.78 10.59
C TYR A 256 11.75 -3.21 11.47
N PHE A 257 11.24 -3.99 12.43
CA PHE A 257 10.17 -3.55 13.33
C PHE A 257 10.63 -2.44 14.27
N ASP A 258 11.82 -2.56 14.85
CA ASP A 258 12.37 -1.54 15.73
C ASP A 258 12.50 -0.21 14.98
N TYR A 259 13.03 -0.24 13.75
CA TYR A 259 13.10 0.95 12.89
C TYR A 259 11.72 1.56 12.61
N CYS A 260 10.70 0.74 12.27
CA CYS A 260 9.35 1.25 12.00
C CYS A 260 8.70 1.85 13.26
N ASN A 261 8.95 1.25 14.43
CA ASN A 261 8.43 1.74 15.71
C ASN A 261 9.06 3.06 16.15
N ASP A 262 10.33 3.28 15.81
CA ASP A 262 11.10 4.50 16.15
C ASP A 262 10.80 5.67 15.21
N LEU A 263 10.10 5.44 14.07
CA LEU A 263 9.78 6.52 13.13
C LEU A 263 8.77 7.51 13.73
N GLU A 264 9.13 8.78 13.67
CA GLU A 264 8.20 9.87 13.98
C GLU A 264 7.12 10.02 12.90
N TYR A 265 6.00 10.69 13.24
CA TYR A 265 4.85 10.86 12.34
C TYR A 265 5.24 11.49 11.00
N GLU A 266 6.03 12.57 11.04
CA GLU A 266 6.43 13.33 9.84
C GLU A 266 7.71 12.80 9.19
N GLN A 267 8.39 11.87 9.87
CA GLN A 267 9.69 11.39 9.44
C GLN A 267 9.54 10.57 8.15
N LYS A 268 10.29 10.97 7.13
CA LYS A 268 10.39 10.19 5.90
C LYS A 268 11.24 8.94 6.15
N PRO A 269 10.70 7.73 5.87
CA PRO A 269 11.46 6.50 6.03
C PRO A 269 12.66 6.39 5.07
N ASP A 270 13.73 5.76 5.54
CA ASP A 270 14.83 5.32 4.68
C ASP A 270 14.49 3.96 4.04
N TYR A 271 13.85 4.01 2.88
CA TYR A 271 13.45 2.81 2.13
C TYR A 271 14.66 2.03 1.63
N THR A 272 15.79 2.68 1.39
CA THR A 272 17.03 2.03 0.97
C THR A 272 17.57 1.18 2.10
N PHE A 273 17.62 1.72 3.33
CA PHE A 273 17.99 0.97 4.53
C PHE A 273 17.08 -0.26 4.70
N LEU A 274 15.76 -0.08 4.64
CA LEU A 274 14.78 -1.17 4.81
C LEU A 274 14.94 -2.27 3.75
N LYS A 275 15.12 -1.93 2.49
CA LYS A 275 15.38 -2.91 1.42
C LYS A 275 16.69 -3.64 1.64
N ASN A 276 17.73 -2.94 2.10
CA ASN A 276 19.04 -3.52 2.36
C ASN A 276 19.04 -4.56 3.49
N LEU A 277 18.12 -4.47 4.46
CA LEU A 277 17.93 -5.52 5.46
C LEU A 277 17.62 -6.86 4.77
N PHE A 278 16.70 -6.89 3.84
CA PHE A 278 16.29 -8.11 3.13
C PHE A 278 17.29 -8.57 2.08
N PHE A 279 17.99 -7.66 1.40
CA PHE A 279 19.14 -8.03 0.57
C PHE A 279 20.25 -8.66 1.39
N LYS A 280 20.47 -8.20 2.62
CA LYS A 280 21.44 -8.82 3.54
C LYS A 280 21.03 -10.22 3.94
N VAL A 281 19.74 -10.46 4.24
CA VAL A 281 19.22 -11.81 4.52
C VAL A 281 19.44 -12.73 3.32
N LEU A 282 19.06 -12.31 2.10
CA LEU A 282 19.30 -13.10 0.88
C LEU A 282 20.78 -13.47 0.72
N ARG A 283 21.70 -12.53 1.00
CA ARG A 283 23.15 -12.80 0.92
C ARG A 283 23.62 -13.82 1.95
N ILE A 284 23.11 -13.75 3.19
CA ILE A 284 23.43 -14.71 4.26
C ILE A 284 22.93 -16.10 3.88
N GLU A 285 21.71 -16.20 3.34
CA GLU A 285 21.10 -17.44 2.87
C GLU A 285 21.68 -17.93 1.53
N LYS A 286 22.63 -17.19 0.92
CA LYS A 286 23.22 -17.46 -0.40
C LYS A 286 22.19 -17.51 -1.53
N GLU A 287 21.11 -16.77 -1.38
CA GLU A 287 20.02 -16.62 -2.32
C GLU A 287 20.16 -15.36 -3.18
N LYS A 288 19.49 -15.36 -4.33
CA LYS A 288 19.53 -14.23 -5.29
C LYS A 288 18.18 -13.52 -5.36
N PHE A 289 18.22 -12.26 -5.74
CA PHE A 289 17.03 -11.51 -6.13
C PHE A 289 16.70 -11.83 -7.60
N ASP A 290 16.02 -12.95 -7.83
CA ASP A 290 15.83 -13.56 -9.16
C ASP A 290 14.36 -13.74 -9.55
N TYR A 291 13.41 -13.28 -8.74
CA TYR A 291 11.98 -13.45 -8.93
C TYR A 291 11.53 -14.93 -9.06
N ILE A 292 12.30 -15.88 -8.51
CA ILE A 292 11.93 -17.28 -8.43
C ILE A 292 11.34 -17.52 -7.04
N TYR A 293 10.07 -17.85 -6.99
CA TYR A 293 9.30 -18.05 -5.78
C TYR A 293 9.04 -19.53 -5.51
N ASP A 294 8.66 -19.88 -4.28
CA ASP A 294 8.36 -21.25 -3.86
C ASP A 294 7.34 -21.95 -4.75
N TRP A 295 6.31 -21.24 -5.19
CA TRP A 295 5.27 -21.78 -6.08
C TRP A 295 5.73 -22.01 -7.52
N ASP A 296 6.83 -21.41 -7.94
CA ASP A 296 7.44 -21.66 -9.26
C ASP A 296 8.17 -22.99 -9.28
N GLU A 297 8.78 -23.39 -8.16
CA GLU A 297 9.54 -24.63 -8.05
C GLU A 297 8.63 -25.86 -8.01
N ASN A 298 7.42 -25.70 -7.47
CA ASN A 298 6.42 -26.79 -7.38
C ASN A 298 5.75 -27.11 -8.71
N ASP A 299 5.83 -26.24 -9.71
CA ASP A 299 5.27 -26.47 -11.04
C ASP A 299 6.28 -27.19 -11.95
N LYS A 300 6.22 -28.51 -11.96
CA LYS A 300 7.11 -29.37 -12.79
C LYS A 300 7.04 -29.06 -14.28
N SER A 301 5.95 -28.48 -14.77
CA SER A 301 5.78 -28.06 -16.18
C SER A 301 6.61 -26.82 -16.51
N LYS A 302 6.84 -25.94 -15.52
CA LYS A 302 7.61 -24.70 -15.67
C LYS A 302 9.12 -24.87 -15.47
N LYS A 303 9.59 -25.96 -14.84
CA LYS A 303 11.03 -26.27 -14.69
C LYS A 303 11.78 -26.28 -16.04
N LYS A 304 11.08 -26.56 -17.14
CA LYS A 304 11.67 -26.56 -18.50
C LYS A 304 11.84 -25.15 -19.06
N ILE A 305 10.94 -24.22 -18.67
CA ILE A 305 10.98 -22.81 -19.13
C ILE A 305 12.03 -22.02 -18.33
N ILE A 306 12.14 -22.28 -17.02
CA ILE A 306 13.14 -21.63 -16.14
C ILE A 306 14.56 -21.99 -16.57
N LYS A 307 14.82 -23.24 -16.95
CA LYS A 307 16.13 -23.66 -17.50
C LYS A 307 16.52 -22.86 -18.74
N ASN A 308 15.57 -22.52 -19.60
CA ASN A 308 15.81 -21.73 -20.79
C ASN A 308 15.98 -20.22 -20.48
N ALA A 309 15.24 -19.68 -19.51
CA ALA A 309 15.39 -18.28 -19.06
C ALA A 309 16.74 -18.04 -18.36
N LEU A 310 17.22 -18.99 -17.54
CA LEU A 310 18.55 -18.95 -16.91
C LEU A 310 19.70 -19.02 -17.93
N PHE A 311 19.47 -19.59 -19.11
CA PHE A 311 20.45 -19.61 -20.18
C PHE A 311 20.62 -18.22 -20.86
N TYR A 312 19.53 -17.43 -20.89
CA TYR A 312 19.54 -16.04 -21.40
C TYR A 312 20.05 -15.01 -20.38
N SER A 313 19.95 -15.27 -19.06
CA SER A 313 20.44 -14.36 -18.02
C SER A 313 21.94 -14.42 -17.74
N LYS A 314 22.65 -15.42 -18.33
CA LYS A 314 24.12 -15.51 -18.21
C LYS A 314 24.89 -14.53 -19.10
N SER A 315 24.20 -13.75 -19.94
CA SER A 315 24.81 -12.76 -20.84
C SER A 315 24.57 -11.30 -20.46
N THR A 316 23.91 -11.04 -19.34
CA THR A 316 23.81 -9.68 -18.79
C THR A 316 24.38 -9.67 -17.38
N GLU A 317 25.58 -9.13 -17.24
CA GLU A 317 26.19 -8.75 -15.98
C GLU A 317 25.19 -7.89 -15.19
N ILE A 318 25.17 -8.15 -13.89
CA ILE A 318 24.40 -7.38 -12.91
C ILE A 318 24.93 -5.94 -12.94
N ALA A 319 24.38 -5.15 -13.84
CA ALA A 319 24.46 -3.70 -13.73
C ALA A 319 23.55 -3.29 -12.58
N ASP A 320 24.09 -2.52 -11.65
CA ASP A 320 23.38 -1.80 -10.61
C ASP A 320 22.04 -1.33 -11.16
N ILE A 321 20.94 -1.69 -10.48
CA ILE A 321 19.61 -1.20 -10.83
C ILE A 321 19.55 0.27 -10.42
N ASN A 322 20.24 1.11 -11.18
CA ASN A 322 19.90 2.50 -11.36
C ASN A 322 18.67 2.52 -12.25
N ILE A 323 17.50 2.64 -11.65
CA ILE A 323 16.28 2.95 -12.38
C ILE A 323 16.42 4.42 -12.83
N ASN A 324 17.16 4.65 -13.92
CA ASN A 324 17.15 5.91 -14.62
C ASN A 324 15.78 6.05 -15.30
N TYR A 325 14.95 6.89 -14.73
CA TYR A 325 13.77 7.41 -15.40
C TYR A 325 14.26 8.30 -16.54
N THR A 326 14.28 7.80 -17.77
CA THR A 326 14.34 8.65 -18.94
C THR A 326 13.01 9.39 -19.03
N THR A 327 13.03 10.66 -18.67
CA THR A 327 12.00 11.63 -19.06
C THR A 327 12.01 11.68 -20.59
N VAL A 328 10.91 11.23 -21.19
CA VAL A 328 10.63 11.49 -22.60
C VAL A 328 10.29 12.98 -22.68
N GLU A 329 11.23 13.79 -23.12
CA GLU A 329 10.98 15.17 -23.49
C GLU A 329 10.04 15.20 -24.70
N ASP A 330 8.88 15.79 -24.49
CA ASP A 330 7.89 16.04 -25.55
C ASP A 330 8.34 17.26 -26.36
N ASN A 331 9.07 17.00 -27.44
CA ASN A 331 9.48 18.02 -28.41
C ASN A 331 8.28 18.44 -29.25
N ARG A 332 7.57 19.50 -28.85
CA ARG A 332 6.74 20.31 -29.77
C ARG A 332 7.23 21.74 -29.80
N PRO A 333 7.44 22.33 -30.99
CA PRO A 333 7.94 23.68 -31.13
C PRO A 333 6.81 24.69 -30.86
N ILE A 334 6.99 25.54 -29.87
CA ILE A 334 6.17 26.74 -29.71
C ILE A 334 6.92 27.90 -30.35
N GLY A 335 6.42 28.31 -31.50
CA GLY A 335 6.76 29.58 -32.09
C GLY A 335 5.92 30.71 -31.49
N GLY A 336 6.55 31.83 -31.13
CA GLY A 336 5.83 33.04 -30.73
C GLY A 336 6.70 33.98 -29.91
N LYS A 337 7.32 34.96 -30.61
CA LYS A 337 8.11 36.06 -30.05
C LYS A 337 7.22 36.98 -29.21
N GLY A 338 7.71 37.41 -28.08
CA GLY A 338 7.16 38.53 -27.32
C GLY A 338 8.20 39.03 -26.33
N THR A 339 8.93 40.07 -26.75
CA THR A 339 9.85 40.87 -25.93
C THR A 339 9.07 41.66 -24.89
N TYR A 340 9.51 41.69 -23.63
CA TYR A 340 9.43 42.87 -22.77
C TYR A 340 10.56 42.89 -21.73
N ASN A 341 11.09 44.11 -21.55
CA ASN A 341 12.34 44.49 -20.91
C ASN A 341 12.32 44.41 -19.38
N ASN A 342 13.57 44.32 -18.87
CA ASN A 342 13.99 44.59 -17.49
C ASN A 342 13.58 45.99 -17.03
N GLU A 343 13.29 46.15 -15.75
CA GLU A 343 13.84 47.25 -14.95
C GLU A 343 13.84 46.88 -13.45
N LEU A 344 15.01 47.10 -12.88
CA LEU A 344 15.36 47.11 -11.47
C LEU A 344 14.69 48.29 -10.75
N ASN A 345 14.34 48.14 -9.47
CA ASN A 345 14.71 49.15 -8.47
C ASN A 345 14.58 48.65 -7.03
N GLU A 346 15.70 48.76 -6.34
CA GLU A 346 15.87 48.77 -4.88
C GLU A 346 15.25 50.04 -4.25
N LYS A 347 14.87 49.94 -2.97
CA LYS A 347 15.13 50.87 -1.83
C LYS A 347 14.18 50.55 -0.68
N ASN A 348 14.70 50.12 0.40
CA ASN A 348 15.14 50.77 1.63
C ASN A 348 14.09 51.46 2.52
N GLU A 349 14.16 51.05 3.76
CA GLU A 349 14.20 51.80 5.03
C GLU A 349 12.91 52.07 5.82
N ASN A 350 12.91 51.51 7.01
CA ASN A 350 12.86 52.09 8.36
C ASN A 350 11.57 52.71 8.95
N GLU A 351 11.51 52.39 10.21
CA GLU A 351 11.06 53.15 11.42
C GLU A 351 9.75 52.66 12.05
N GLU A 352 9.90 52.05 13.20
CA GLU A 352 9.84 52.53 14.60
C GLU A 352 8.47 53.08 15.05
N ASN A 353 7.93 52.50 16.07
CA ASN A 353 7.77 52.98 17.45
C ASN A 353 6.41 52.73 18.12
N LYS A 354 6.52 52.08 19.31
CA LYS A 354 5.89 52.45 20.61
C LYS A 354 4.38 52.52 20.79
N ASN A 355 3.85 51.79 21.73
CA ASN A 355 3.62 52.08 23.18
C ASN A 355 2.66 51.02 23.75
N GLU A 356 3.08 50.36 24.83
CA GLU A 356 2.66 50.53 26.24
C GLU A 356 1.17 50.58 26.55
N SER A 357 0.71 49.62 27.33
CA SER A 357 0.45 49.66 28.79
C SER A 357 -0.39 48.48 29.24
N LYS A 358 0.13 47.73 30.22
CA LYS A 358 -0.35 47.50 31.57
C LYS A 358 -1.85 47.15 31.73
N ASP A 359 -2.16 46.00 32.34
CA ASP A 359 -2.32 45.82 33.76
C ASP A 359 -2.60 44.38 34.19
N ASN A 360 -1.92 44.01 35.22
CA ASN A 360 -2.12 43.05 36.30
C ASN A 360 -3.49 42.36 36.48
N ASN A 361 -3.53 41.04 36.71
CA ASN A 361 -3.70 40.52 38.06
C ASN A 361 -3.60 39.00 38.19
N LYS A 362 -2.72 38.56 39.04
CA LYS A 362 -2.68 37.47 40.03
C LYS A 362 -3.89 36.48 40.08
N ASN A 363 -3.66 35.22 40.03
CA ASN A 363 -3.51 34.31 41.15
C ASN A 363 -3.75 32.84 40.82
N LYS A 364 -2.86 32.05 41.40
CA LYS A 364 -2.97 30.73 42.07
C LYS A 364 -2.90 29.46 41.24
N VAL A 365 -1.79 28.85 41.49
CA VAL A 365 -1.43 27.45 41.74
C VAL A 365 -2.62 26.58 42.15
N GLU A 366 -2.76 25.44 41.45
CA GLU A 366 -2.97 24.13 42.04
C GLU A 366 -2.76 23.05 40.94
N GLN A 367 -1.76 22.21 41.16
CA GLN A 367 -1.68 20.89 40.54
C GLN A 367 -2.74 20.00 41.20
N PRO A 368 -3.27 19.05 40.47
CA PRO A 368 -3.14 17.69 40.95
C PRO A 368 -2.73 16.70 39.83
N THR A 369 -1.72 15.94 40.15
CA THR A 369 -1.48 14.58 39.70
C THR A 369 -2.79 13.78 39.68
N THR A 370 -3.14 13.27 38.48
CA THR A 370 -3.87 12.00 38.43
C THR A 370 -3.67 11.38 37.03
N CYS A 371 -2.99 10.29 37.07
CA CYS A 371 -2.86 9.31 35.99
C CYS A 371 -4.27 8.81 35.65
N CYS A 372 -4.83 9.14 34.51
CA CYS A 372 -6.00 8.46 33.96
C CYS A 372 -5.53 7.56 32.81
N ILE A 373 -5.37 6.30 33.12
CA ILE A 373 -5.42 5.21 32.18
C ILE A 373 -6.84 5.25 31.58
N ILE A 374 -6.95 5.67 30.32
CA ILE A 374 -8.19 5.50 29.55
C ILE A 374 -8.01 4.27 28.68
N LEU A 375 -8.76 3.24 29.06
CA LEU A 375 -9.02 2.03 28.29
C LEU A 375 -9.66 2.33 26.93
#